data_f0729587613dff16dbdb366cc01652af
#
_entry.id   f0729587613dff16dbdb366cc01652af
#
_cell.length_a   1.000
_cell.length_b   1.000
_cell.length_c   1.000
_cell.angle_alpha   90.00
_cell.angle_beta   90.00
_cell.angle_gamma   90.00
#
_symmetry.space_group_name_H-M   'P 1'
#
loop_
_entity.id
_entity.type
_entity.pdbx_description
1 polymer ?
#
loop_
_entity_poly.entity_id
_entity_poly.type
_entity_poly.pdbx_seq_one_letter_code
_entity_poly.pdbx_strand_id
1 'polypeptide(L)'
;MNVLLSNKTDNGAGTDCEVTDGGFKLLRIYGTWGGATVTLSIDFNGSGTFVNDSAYTANGVYYLNAKVGITYRLTISGVTTTSLSAEMI
;
A
#
# COMPACT_ATOMS: atom_id res chain seq x y z
N MET A 1 -12.09 0.57 -7.72
CA MET A 1 -11.39 0.58 -6.42
C MET A 1 -10.46 -0.61 -6.34
N ASN A 2 -9.22 -0.39 -5.98
CA ASN A 2 -8.21 -1.45 -5.82
C ASN A 2 -7.98 -1.69 -4.33
N VAL A 3 -8.08 -2.95 -3.90
CA VAL A 3 -7.83 -3.35 -2.52
C VAL A 3 -6.39 -3.87 -2.43
N LEU A 4 -5.56 -3.20 -1.63
CA LEU A 4 -4.16 -3.59 -1.43
C LEU A 4 -3.98 -4.40 -0.16
N LEU A 5 -4.75 -4.11 0.87
CA LEU A 5 -4.78 -4.87 2.12
C LEU A 5 -6.22 -5.13 2.50
N SER A 6 -6.52 -6.35 2.94
CA SER A 6 -7.87 -6.73 3.39
C SER A 6 -7.76 -7.44 4.73
N ASN A 7 -7.95 -6.69 5.81
CA ASN A 7 -7.85 -7.20 7.19
C ASN A 7 -6.59 -8.06 7.39
N LYS A 8 -5.46 -7.55 6.90
CA LYS A 8 -4.20 -8.28 6.96
C LYS A 8 -3.64 -8.26 8.37
N THR A 9 -3.31 -9.43 8.89
CA THR A 9 -2.90 -9.62 10.29
C THR A 9 -1.46 -10.10 10.44
N ASP A 10 -0.73 -10.29 9.34
CA ASP A 10 0.64 -10.81 9.36
C ASP A 10 1.59 -9.89 8.60
N ASN A 11 2.88 -10.07 8.81
CA ASN A 11 3.92 -9.37 8.07
C ASN A 11 3.90 -9.79 6.60
N GLY A 12 4.33 -8.91 5.74
CA GLY A 12 4.51 -9.19 4.33
C GLY A 12 3.71 -8.27 3.42
N ALA A 13 3.83 -8.52 2.14
CA ALA A 13 3.18 -7.73 1.10
C ALA A 13 1.69 -8.07 0.98
N GLY A 14 0.90 -7.05 0.69
CA GLY A 14 -0.50 -7.24 0.28
C GLY A 14 -0.60 -7.52 -1.21
N THR A 15 -1.74 -7.19 -1.79
CA THR A 15 -1.99 -7.36 -3.22
C THR A 15 -1.40 -6.19 -4.00
N ASP A 16 -0.62 -6.49 -5.03
CA ASP A 16 -0.06 -5.47 -5.90
C ASP A 16 -1.16 -4.77 -6.70
N CYS A 17 -1.00 -3.47 -6.89
CA CYS A 17 -1.92 -2.66 -7.67
C CYS A 17 -1.19 -2.05 -8.86
N GLU A 18 -1.43 -2.57 -10.05
CA GLU A 18 -0.93 -1.98 -11.28
C GLU A 18 -1.85 -0.84 -11.70
N VAL A 19 -1.26 0.32 -11.99
CA VAL A 19 -2.02 1.49 -12.43
C VAL A 19 -2.32 1.36 -13.91
N THR A 20 -3.61 1.26 -14.24
CA THR A 20 -4.09 1.18 -15.62
C THR A 20 -4.74 2.47 -16.08
N ASP A 21 -5.05 3.37 -15.15
CA ASP A 21 -5.71 4.65 -15.41
C ASP A 21 -4.99 5.72 -14.57
N GLY A 22 -4.12 6.49 -15.22
CA GLY A 22 -3.26 7.46 -14.54
C GLY A 22 -4.02 8.64 -13.95
N GLY A 23 -3.30 9.47 -13.19
CA GLY A 23 -3.79 10.67 -12.54
C GLY A 23 -3.74 10.58 -11.03
N PHE A 24 -4.48 11.45 -10.35
CA PHE A 24 -4.53 11.45 -8.91
C PHE A 24 -5.31 10.25 -8.39
N LYS A 25 -4.73 9.59 -7.40
CA LYS A 25 -5.34 8.49 -6.68
C LYS A 25 -5.35 8.82 -5.19
N LEU A 26 -6.36 8.30 -4.49
CA LEU A 26 -6.41 8.37 -3.04
C LEU A 26 -6.08 6.99 -2.48
N LEU A 27 -5.07 6.92 -1.62
CA LEU A 27 -4.71 5.73 -0.87
C LEU A 27 -5.21 5.89 0.55
N ARG A 28 -6.11 5.00 0.99
CA ARG A 28 -6.61 4.97 2.36
C ARG A 28 -6.02 3.75 3.07
N ILE A 29 -5.45 3.98 4.26
CA ILE A 29 -4.94 2.91 5.12
C ILE A 29 -5.60 3.06 6.48
N TYR A 30 -6.17 1.98 7.00
CA TYR A 30 -6.91 2.04 8.25
C TYR A 30 -6.99 0.68 8.92
N GLY A 31 -7.28 0.70 10.21
CA GLY A 31 -7.50 -0.50 11.01
C GLY A 31 -6.81 -0.44 12.35
N THR A 32 -6.46 -1.60 12.88
CA THR A 32 -5.72 -1.75 14.13
C THR A 32 -4.25 -1.93 13.83
N TRP A 33 -3.41 -1.03 14.28
CA TRP A 33 -1.99 -0.99 13.90
C TRP A 33 -1.10 -1.86 14.79
N GLY A 34 -1.31 -1.84 16.10
CA GLY A 34 -0.50 -2.63 17.06
C GLY A 34 1.00 -2.35 16.95
N GLY A 35 1.39 -1.12 16.60
CA GLY A 35 2.79 -0.77 16.41
C GLY A 35 3.38 -1.16 15.05
N ALA A 36 2.57 -1.67 14.14
CA ALA A 36 3.03 -2.04 12.80
C ALA A 36 3.37 -0.83 11.93
N THR A 37 4.20 -1.06 10.92
CA THR A 37 4.54 -0.08 9.89
C THR A 37 4.09 -0.62 8.54
N VAL A 38 3.47 0.24 7.73
CA VAL A 38 3.13 -0.07 6.34
C VAL A 38 4.05 0.72 5.43
N THR A 39 4.77 0.03 4.55
CA THR A 39 5.69 0.65 3.60
C THR A 39 5.07 0.60 2.21
N LEU A 40 5.00 1.75 1.54
CA LEU A 40 4.60 1.86 0.14
C LEU A 40 5.83 1.72 -0.73
N SER A 41 5.80 0.76 -1.64
CA SER A 41 6.85 0.51 -2.62
C SER A 41 6.31 0.66 -4.03
N ILE A 42 7.20 1.04 -4.95
CA ILE A 42 6.85 1.32 -6.34
C ILE A 42 7.74 0.50 -7.25
N ASP A 43 7.12 -0.14 -8.24
CA ASP A 43 7.81 -0.81 -9.34
C ASP A 43 7.51 -0.04 -10.62
N PHE A 44 8.56 0.49 -11.25
CA PHE A 44 8.46 1.15 -12.54
C PHE A 44 8.55 0.12 -13.66
N ASN A 45 7.67 0.19 -14.63
CA ASN A 45 7.74 -0.62 -15.86
C ASN A 45 7.57 -2.13 -15.68
N GLY A 46 6.99 -2.58 -14.57
CA GLY A 46 6.76 -4.01 -14.36
C GLY A 46 8.05 -4.83 -14.29
N SER A 47 9.14 -4.24 -13.82
CA SER A 47 10.46 -4.90 -13.78
C SER A 47 10.58 -5.96 -12.69
N GLY A 48 9.67 -5.95 -11.71
CA GLY A 48 9.75 -6.81 -10.53
C GLY A 48 10.62 -6.23 -9.41
N THR A 49 11.23 -5.09 -9.63
CA THR A 49 12.07 -4.42 -8.62
C THR A 49 11.28 -3.29 -7.98
N PHE A 50 10.97 -3.46 -6.68
CA PHE A 50 10.23 -2.46 -5.91
C PHE A 50 11.19 -1.59 -5.11
N VAL A 51 10.94 -0.28 -5.12
CA VAL A 51 11.70 0.69 -4.34
C VAL A 51 10.77 1.32 -3.31
N ASN A 52 11.20 1.37 -2.06
CA ASN A 52 10.41 1.97 -0.99
C ASN A 52 10.28 3.47 -1.20
N ASP A 53 9.06 3.98 -1.07
CA ASP A 53 8.75 5.40 -1.22
C ASP A 53 8.39 6.04 0.10
N SER A 54 7.42 5.47 0.82
CA SER A 54 6.87 6.07 2.03
C SER A 54 6.57 5.00 3.07
N ALA A 55 6.56 5.40 4.35
CA ALA A 55 6.17 4.54 5.44
C ALA A 55 5.07 5.22 6.26
N TYR A 56 4.11 4.43 6.71
CA TYR A 56 2.94 4.90 7.46
C TYR A 56 2.81 4.11 8.75
N THR A 57 2.37 4.79 9.82
CA THR A 57 2.20 4.20 11.14
C THR A 57 0.83 4.46 11.75
N ALA A 58 -0.06 5.13 11.04
CA ALA A 58 -1.39 5.50 11.54
C ALA A 58 -2.38 5.57 10.39
N ASN A 59 -3.66 5.52 10.72
CA ASN A 59 -4.74 5.70 9.74
C ASN A 59 -4.56 7.02 8.98
N GLY A 60 -4.83 6.99 7.69
CA GLY A 60 -4.76 8.19 6.89
C GLY A 60 -5.23 8.00 5.46
N VAL A 61 -5.37 9.13 4.79
CA VAL A 61 -5.66 9.21 3.37
C VAL A 61 -4.54 9.99 2.72
N TYR A 62 -3.94 9.41 1.70
CA TYR A 62 -2.76 9.96 1.05
C TYR A 62 -3.01 10.16 -0.44
N TYR A 63 -2.49 11.25 -0.98
CA TYR A 63 -2.64 11.56 -2.39
C TYR A 63 -1.45 11.04 -3.17
N LEU A 64 -1.72 10.29 -4.23
CA LEU A 64 -0.70 9.77 -5.13
C LEU A 64 -0.95 10.28 -6.54
N ASN A 65 0.11 10.75 -7.20
CA ASN A 65 0.04 11.10 -8.60
C ASN A 65 0.53 9.88 -9.39
N ALA A 66 -0.41 9.04 -9.80
CA ALA A 66 -0.13 7.75 -10.38
C ALA A 66 0.04 7.83 -11.88
N LYS A 67 1.02 7.10 -12.39
CA LYS A 67 1.29 6.99 -13.83
C LYS A 67 0.99 5.57 -14.29
N VAL A 68 0.38 5.45 -15.48
CA VAL A 68 0.10 4.14 -16.09
C VAL A 68 1.39 3.33 -16.23
N GLY A 69 1.34 2.07 -15.85
CA GLY A 69 2.48 1.15 -15.89
C GLY A 69 3.23 1.01 -14.58
N ILE A 70 2.95 1.88 -13.60
CA ILE A 70 3.52 1.75 -12.25
C ILE A 70 2.71 0.73 -11.47
N THR A 71 3.39 -0.10 -10.68
CA THR A 71 2.76 -1.01 -9.72
C THR A 71 3.08 -0.56 -8.30
N TYR A 72 2.05 -0.40 -7.48
CA TYR A 72 2.16 -0.08 -6.07
C TYR A 72 2.00 -1.34 -5.21
N ARG A 73 2.78 -1.38 -4.14
CA ARG A 73 2.72 -2.47 -3.15
C ARG A 73 2.77 -1.88 -1.75
N LEU A 74 1.96 -2.41 -0.85
CA LEU A 74 2.05 -2.12 0.57
C LEU A 74 2.58 -3.35 1.29
N THR A 75 3.57 -3.16 2.15
CA THR A 75 4.18 -4.24 2.94
C THR A 75 4.07 -3.89 4.42
N ILE A 76 3.55 -4.83 5.21
CA ILE A 76 3.41 -4.67 6.64
C ILE A 76 4.62 -5.29 7.35
N SER A 77 5.16 -4.59 8.33
CA SER A 77 6.20 -5.10 9.22
C SER A 77 5.88 -4.77 10.67
N GLY A 78 6.43 -5.54 11.59
CA GLY A 78 6.28 -5.29 13.02
C GLY A 78 4.88 -5.58 13.56
N VAL A 79 4.16 -6.56 12.99
CA VAL A 79 2.82 -6.89 13.46
C VAL A 79 2.85 -7.47 14.87
N THR A 80 1.86 -7.07 15.67
CA THR A 80 1.54 -7.65 16.96
C THR A 80 0.04 -7.91 16.98
N THR A 81 -0.76 -7.11 17.66
CA THR A 81 -2.21 -7.15 17.56
C THR A 81 -2.61 -6.22 16.40
N THR A 82 -2.53 -6.73 15.17
CA THR A 82 -2.64 -5.92 13.95
C THR A 82 -3.73 -6.46 13.02
N SER A 83 -4.51 -5.56 12.43
CA SER A 83 -5.45 -5.90 11.37
C SER A 83 -5.63 -4.63 10.51
N LEU A 84 -5.05 -4.63 9.33
CA LEU A 84 -4.99 -3.44 8.47
C LEU A 84 -5.65 -3.68 7.12
N SER A 85 -6.32 -2.64 6.66
CA SER A 85 -6.94 -2.60 5.33
C SER A 85 -6.48 -1.36 4.59
N ALA A 86 -6.41 -1.46 3.27
CA ALA A 86 -6.06 -0.33 2.42
C ALA A 86 -6.69 -0.47 1.05
N GLU A 87 -7.20 0.64 0.53
CA GLU A 87 -7.74 0.71 -0.84
C GLU A 87 -7.21 1.95 -1.55
N MET A 88 -7.18 1.85 -2.87
CA MET A 88 -6.80 2.97 -3.75
C MET A 88 -7.91 3.23 -4.75
N ILE A 89 -8.34 4.47 -4.86
CA ILE A 89 -9.36 4.90 -5.84
C ILE A 89 -8.90 6.07 -6.67
#